data_362fc115e46a3b45a937fb41b265bdd9
#
_entry.id   362fc115e46a3b45a937fb41b265bdd9
#
_cell.length_a   1.000
_cell.length_b   1.000
_cell.length_c   1.000
_cell.angle_alpha   90.00
_cell.angle_beta   90.00
_cell.angle_gamma   90.00
#
_symmetry.space_group_name_H-M   'P 1'
#
loop_
_entity.id
_entity.type
_entity.pdbx_description
1 polymer ?
#
loop_
_entity_poly.entity_id
_entity_poly.type
_entity_poly.pdbx_seq_one_letter_code
_entity_poly.pdbx_strand_id
1 'polypeptide(L)'
;MEAQLSLIIMSPEQVLEQCEITYVKLPGKVAPFEVLKGHAPMITTLNSGKVTYQTRDGDVKSLSVKSGFVEIRNNKVSVCVEL
;
A
#
# COMPACT_ATOMS: atom_id res chain seq x y z
N MET A 1 -18.37 3.56 -14.45
CA MET A 1 -18.19 3.00 -13.10
C MET A 1 -16.78 3.21 -12.65
N GLU A 2 -16.57 3.76 -11.45
CA GLU A 2 -15.23 4.01 -10.95
C GLU A 2 -14.58 2.73 -10.46
N ALA A 3 -13.27 2.59 -10.74
CA ALA A 3 -12.51 1.48 -10.21
C ALA A 3 -12.36 1.62 -8.70
N GLN A 4 -12.35 0.50 -7.99
CA GLN A 4 -12.08 0.50 -6.57
C GLN A 4 -10.58 0.63 -6.33
N LEU A 5 -10.20 1.18 -5.19
CA LEU A 5 -8.81 1.19 -4.78
C LEU A 5 -8.42 -0.24 -4.38
N SER A 6 -7.36 -0.74 -4.97
CA SER A 6 -6.89 -2.10 -4.70
C SER A 6 -5.45 -2.07 -4.23
N LEU A 7 -5.10 -3.06 -3.42
CA LEU A 7 -3.78 -3.17 -2.82
C LEU A 7 -3.22 -4.57 -3.05
N ILE A 8 -1.96 -4.62 -3.46
CA ILE A 8 -1.19 -5.85 -3.43
C ILE A 8 0.10 -5.57 -2.68
N ILE A 9 0.41 -6.41 -1.69
CA ILE A 9 1.66 -6.34 -0.94
C ILE A 9 2.44 -7.62 -1.23
N MET A 10 3.67 -7.45 -1.68
CA MET A 10 4.53 -8.56 -2.09
C MET A 10 5.85 -8.50 -1.36
N SER A 11 6.40 -9.68 -1.05
CA SER A 11 7.81 -9.84 -0.75
C SER A 11 8.48 -10.46 -1.97
N PRO A 12 9.81 -10.56 -2.01
CA PRO A 12 10.47 -11.23 -3.15
C PRO A 12 9.99 -12.66 -3.39
N GLU A 13 9.50 -13.35 -2.35
CA GLU A 13 9.14 -14.76 -2.46
C GLU A 13 7.64 -14.96 -2.71
N GLN A 14 6.78 -14.05 -2.29
CA GLN A 14 5.34 -14.32 -2.36
C GLN A 14 4.48 -13.08 -2.23
N VAL A 15 3.23 -13.21 -2.61
CA VAL A 15 2.18 -12.23 -2.36
C VAL A 15 1.73 -12.38 -0.90
N LEU A 16 1.83 -11.31 -0.13
CA LEU A 16 1.44 -11.31 1.28
C LEU A 16 -0.02 -10.93 1.48
N GLU A 17 -0.53 -10.03 0.64
CA GLU A 17 -1.91 -9.57 0.73
C GLU A 17 -2.35 -9.05 -0.63
N GLN A 18 -3.62 -9.29 -0.97
CA GLN A 18 -4.22 -8.74 -2.19
C GLN A 18 -5.70 -8.56 -1.93
N CYS A 19 -6.16 -7.31 -1.92
CA CYS A 19 -7.55 -7.03 -1.60
C CYS A 19 -7.94 -5.62 -2.05
N GLU A 20 -9.25 -5.36 -2.03
CA GLU A 20 -9.77 -4.00 -2.20
C GLU A 20 -9.74 -3.31 -0.85
N ILE A 21 -9.38 -2.02 -0.86
CA ILE A 21 -9.18 -1.24 0.36
C ILE A 21 -9.87 0.10 0.24
N THR A 22 -10.05 0.76 1.38
CA THR A 22 -10.57 2.14 1.43
C THR A 22 -9.43 3.15 1.56
N TYR A 23 -8.33 2.76 2.21
CA TYR A 23 -7.13 3.58 2.30
C TYR A 23 -5.93 2.69 2.62
N VAL A 24 -4.74 3.22 2.38
CA VAL A 24 -3.49 2.64 2.88
C VAL A 24 -2.56 3.75 3.31
N LYS A 25 -1.95 3.58 4.48
CA LYS A 25 -0.94 4.50 5.03
C LYS A 25 0.41 3.82 4.92
N LEU A 26 1.38 4.57 4.40
CA LEU A 26 2.68 4.02 4.04
C LEU A 26 3.80 4.86 4.67
N PRO A 27 4.90 4.22 5.12
CA PRO A 27 6.05 4.96 5.68
C PRO A 27 6.97 5.46 4.56
N GLY A 28 6.52 6.45 3.80
CA GLY A 28 7.30 7.00 2.71
C GLY A 28 8.64 7.56 3.17
N LYS A 29 9.65 7.49 2.30
CA LYS A 29 11.01 7.91 2.65
C LYS A 29 11.08 9.38 3.05
N VAL A 30 10.37 10.26 2.35
CA VAL A 30 10.38 11.70 2.67
C VAL A 30 9.47 11.95 3.87
N ALA A 31 8.28 11.36 3.86
CA ALA A 31 7.30 11.51 4.94
C ALA A 31 6.27 10.41 4.81
N PRO A 32 5.66 9.98 5.92
CA PRO A 32 4.50 9.08 5.84
C PRO A 32 3.39 9.72 5.04
N PHE A 33 2.65 8.92 4.29
CA PHE A 33 1.54 9.45 3.48
C PHE A 33 0.42 8.43 3.39
N GLU A 34 -0.75 8.93 3.00
CA GLU A 34 -1.95 8.11 2.87
C GLU A 34 -2.41 8.13 1.41
N VAL A 35 -2.84 6.96 0.94
CA VAL A 35 -3.39 6.81 -0.41
C VAL A 35 -4.87 6.55 -0.32
N LEU A 36 -5.64 7.36 -1.01
CA LEU A 36 -7.07 7.21 -1.16
C LEU A 36 -7.40 7.01 -2.64
N LYS A 37 -8.63 6.60 -2.90
CA LYS A 37 -9.11 6.46 -4.27
C LYS A 37 -8.88 7.76 -5.05
N GLY A 38 -8.41 7.64 -6.27
CA GLY A 38 -8.12 8.80 -7.12
C GLY A 38 -6.75 9.41 -6.93
N HIS A 39 -5.88 8.80 -6.12
CA HIS A 39 -4.53 9.30 -5.92
C HIS A 39 -3.75 9.36 -7.24
N ALA A 40 -2.99 10.44 -7.44
CA ALA A 40 -2.18 10.61 -8.64
C ALA A 40 -1.12 9.51 -8.75
N PRO A 41 -0.70 9.17 -9.97
CA PRO A 41 0.38 8.19 -10.14
C PRO A 41 1.65 8.60 -9.41
N MET A 42 2.32 7.63 -8.79
CA MET A 42 3.47 7.90 -7.94
C MET A 42 4.29 6.64 -7.76
N ILE A 43 5.61 6.79 -7.69
CA ILE A 43 6.53 5.73 -7.28
C ILE A 43 7.43 6.34 -6.21
N THR A 44 7.56 5.68 -5.07
CA THR A 44 8.46 6.13 -4.02
C THR A 44 8.98 4.96 -3.21
N THR A 45 10.09 5.19 -2.51
CA THR A 45 10.65 4.19 -1.60
C THR A 45 10.03 4.32 -0.23
N LEU A 46 10.08 3.24 0.54
CA LEU A 46 9.54 3.16 1.90
C LEU A 46 10.67 2.99 2.90
N ASN A 47 10.52 3.66 4.05
CA ASN A 47 11.39 3.44 5.19
C ASN A 47 10.86 2.28 6.03
N SER A 48 11.65 1.87 7.02
CA SER A 48 11.18 0.99 8.06
C SER A 48 9.96 1.60 8.75
N GLY A 49 8.93 0.81 8.95
CA GLY A 49 7.71 1.28 9.59
C GLY A 49 6.56 0.32 9.34
N LYS A 50 5.34 0.84 9.48
CA LYS A 50 4.14 0.03 9.29
C LYS A 50 3.37 0.47 8.06
N VAL A 51 2.93 -0.51 7.28
CA VAL A 51 1.92 -0.33 6.25
C VAL A 51 0.58 -0.66 6.90
N THR A 52 -0.31 0.32 6.96
CA THR A 52 -1.62 0.15 7.60
C THR A 52 -2.70 0.40 6.56
N TYR A 53 -3.64 -0.50 6.47
CA TYR A 53 -4.71 -0.38 5.46
C TYR A 53 -6.04 -0.86 6.02
N GLN A 54 -7.12 -0.36 5.43
CA GLN A 54 -8.47 -0.80 5.78
C GLN A 54 -9.09 -1.50 4.58
N THR A 55 -9.54 -2.74 4.78
CA THR A 55 -10.25 -3.48 3.75
C THR A 55 -11.64 -2.90 3.54
N ARG A 56 -12.28 -3.25 2.43
CA ARG A 56 -13.65 -2.79 2.14
C ARG A 56 -14.64 -3.22 3.20
N ASP A 57 -14.35 -4.33 3.90
CA ASP A 57 -15.22 -4.81 4.99
C ASP A 57 -15.05 -4.01 6.27
N GLY A 58 -14.09 -3.09 6.31
CA GLY A 58 -13.87 -2.24 7.47
C GLY A 58 -12.77 -2.73 8.40
N ASP A 59 -12.12 -3.86 8.11
CA ASP A 59 -11.04 -4.37 8.93
C ASP A 59 -9.78 -3.55 8.72
N VAL A 60 -9.15 -3.10 9.80
CA VAL A 60 -7.88 -2.39 9.75
C VAL A 60 -6.76 -3.39 10.04
N LYS A 61 -5.80 -3.46 9.13
CA LYS A 61 -4.66 -4.36 9.23
C LYS A 61 -3.36 -3.60 9.13
N SER A 62 -2.31 -4.11 9.75
CA SER A 62 -0.98 -3.51 9.73
C SER A 62 0.07 -4.56 9.49
N LEU A 63 1.13 -4.16 8.79
CA LEU A 63 2.28 -5.01 8.50
C LEU A 63 3.55 -4.19 8.74
N SER A 64 4.46 -4.70 9.58
CA SER A 64 5.74 -4.07 9.81
C SER A 64 6.70 -4.43 8.69
N VAL A 65 7.37 -3.44 8.13
CA VAL A 65 8.31 -3.62 7.02
C VAL A 65 9.64 -2.96 7.35
N LYS A 66 10.73 -3.49 6.82
CA LYS A 66 12.06 -2.89 6.98
C LYS A 66 12.35 -1.87 5.89
N SER A 67 11.88 -2.14 4.69
CA SER A 67 12.11 -1.29 3.53
C SER A 67 11.17 -1.73 2.42
N GLY A 68 11.17 -0.99 1.34
CA GLY A 68 10.40 -1.36 0.18
C GLY A 68 10.18 -0.21 -0.77
N PHE A 69 9.27 -0.40 -1.70
CA PHE A 69 8.81 0.67 -2.56
C PHE A 69 7.35 0.44 -2.92
N VAL A 70 6.71 1.52 -3.34
CA VAL A 70 5.29 1.50 -3.71
C VAL A 70 5.12 2.16 -5.07
N GLU A 71 4.28 1.57 -5.88
CA GLU A 71 3.82 2.16 -7.14
C GLU A 71 2.31 2.33 -7.06
N ILE A 72 1.84 3.54 -7.39
CA ILE A 72 0.42 3.88 -7.39
C ILE A 72 0.05 4.28 -8.80
N ARG A 73 -0.96 3.64 -9.37
CA ARG A 73 -1.45 3.98 -10.71
C ARG A 73 -2.85 3.45 -10.90
N ASN A 74 -3.76 4.31 -11.37
CA ASN A 74 -5.14 3.92 -11.72
C ASN A 74 -5.85 3.17 -10.60
N ASN A 75 -5.79 3.68 -9.38
CA ASN A 75 -6.38 3.08 -8.18
C ASN A 75 -5.81 1.71 -7.84
N LYS A 76 -4.58 1.42 -8.29
CA LYS A 76 -3.86 0.20 -7.95
C LYS A 76 -2.61 0.58 -7.17
N VAL A 77 -2.48 0.02 -5.98
CA VAL A 77 -1.33 0.24 -5.11
C VAL A 77 -0.54 -1.07 -5.04
N SER A 78 0.67 -1.04 -5.56
CA SER A 78 1.57 -2.20 -5.55
C SER A 78 2.71 -1.91 -4.60
N VAL A 79 2.85 -2.71 -3.55
CA VAL A 79 3.85 -2.50 -2.50
C VAL A 79 4.76 -3.72 -2.46
N CYS A 80 6.06 -3.49 -2.67
CA CYS A 80 7.08 -4.53 -2.56
C CYS A 80 7.88 -4.25 -1.30
N VAL A 81 7.96 -5.22 -0.40
CA VAL A 81 8.54 -5.00 0.92
C VAL A 81 9.55 -6.06 1.31
N GLU A 82 10.46 -5.67 2.20
CA GLU A 82 11.28 -6.58 2.99
C GLU A 82 10.75 -6.59 4.41
N LEU A 83 10.57 -7.78 4.92
CA LEU A 83 10.05 -7.98 6.28
C LEU A 83 11.16 -8.07 7.31
#